data_dcda5a963c5003f862fbb7f78c6769d8
#
_entry.id   dcda5a963c5003f862fbb7f78c6769d8
#
_cell.length_a   1.000
_cell.length_b   1.000
_cell.length_c   1.000
_cell.angle_alpha   90.00
_cell.angle_beta   90.00
_cell.angle_gamma   90.00
#
_symmetry.space_group_name_H-M   'P 1'
#
loop_
_entity.id
_entity.type
_entity.pdbx_description
1 polymer ?
#
loop_
_entity_poly.entity_id
_entity_poly.type
_entity_poly.pdbx_seq_one_letter_code
_entity_poly.pdbx_strand_id
1 'polypeptide(L)'
;PSFRLLYKQNDFSNIDMTVKAVGYTWFWGYEYPDHDDITFDAVMLEEEELEEGQPRLLSTDNVLVLPVKKNIKMLITSDPSGVIHSWSVPSLGVKMDAIPGRLNETYFYIEKPGMYYGQCSELCGPGHGFMPISIKAVTEEDFAIWLNYAKKEFASNNDSMDYVQK
;
A
#
# COMPACT_ATOMS: atom_id res chain seq x y z
N PRO A 1 8.12 27.42 15.99
CA PRO A 1 7.30 26.20 16.15
C PRO A 1 7.25 25.36 14.88
N SER A 2 6.98 25.95 13.70
CA SER A 2 6.77 25.24 12.41
C SER A 2 7.98 24.40 11.99
N PHE A 3 9.21 24.92 12.07
CA PHE A 3 10.41 24.15 11.73
C PHE A 3 10.63 22.94 12.63
N ARG A 4 10.28 23.04 13.94
CA ARG A 4 10.35 21.88 14.83
C ARG A 4 9.38 20.79 14.40
N LEU A 5 8.18 21.18 13.96
CA LEU A 5 7.17 20.23 13.47
C LEU A 5 7.62 19.59 12.16
N LEU A 6 8.15 20.38 11.22
CA LEU A 6 8.68 19.91 9.96
C LEU A 6 9.81 18.87 10.14
N TYR A 7 10.79 19.19 11.03
CA TYR A 7 11.86 18.23 11.34
C TYR A 7 11.36 16.99 12.06
N LYS A 8 10.35 17.13 12.96
CA LYS A 8 9.76 16.00 13.65
C LYS A 8 8.99 15.06 12.71
N GLN A 9 8.40 15.56 11.64
CA GLN A 9 7.74 14.74 10.62
C GLN A 9 8.74 13.87 9.84
N ASN A 10 10.02 14.22 9.83
CA ASN A 10 11.08 13.48 9.14
C ASN A 10 12.04 12.76 10.11
N ASP A 11 11.74 12.76 11.41
CA ASP A 11 12.55 12.08 12.43
C ASP A 11 11.88 10.77 12.81
N PHE A 12 12.28 9.70 12.13
CA PHE A 12 11.77 8.35 12.33
C PHE A 12 12.90 7.43 12.80
N SER A 13 13.41 7.73 13.97
CA SER A 13 14.47 6.95 14.62
C SER A 13 14.04 5.53 15.02
N ASN A 14 12.73 5.25 15.08
CA ASN A 14 12.19 3.95 15.48
C ASN A 14 11.14 3.49 14.47
N ILE A 15 11.56 2.72 13.46
CA ILE A 15 10.67 2.06 12.51
C ILE A 15 10.41 0.64 13.02
N ASP A 16 9.14 0.28 13.13
CA ASP A 16 8.71 -1.05 13.54
C ASP A 16 8.50 -1.97 12.33
N MET A 17 8.16 -1.40 11.17
CA MET A 17 7.80 -2.18 9.98
C MET A 17 8.03 -1.35 8.71
N THR A 18 8.49 -2.01 7.66
CA THR A 18 8.60 -1.45 6.31
C THR A 18 7.63 -2.12 5.36
N VAL A 19 6.98 -1.34 4.52
CA VAL A 19 6.15 -1.81 3.41
C VAL A 19 6.51 -1.02 2.16
N LYS A 20 6.41 -1.65 0.99
CA LYS A 20 6.62 -0.96 -0.28
C LYS A 20 5.34 -0.98 -1.11
N ALA A 21 5.03 0.16 -1.72
CA ALA A 21 3.98 0.30 -2.73
C ALA A 21 4.61 0.63 -4.08
N VAL A 22 4.17 -0.08 -5.10
CA VAL A 22 4.56 0.14 -6.50
C VAL A 22 3.31 0.52 -7.29
N GLY A 23 3.33 1.69 -7.93
CA GLY A 23 2.25 2.12 -8.82
C GLY A 23 2.39 1.51 -10.20
N TYR A 24 1.38 0.79 -10.65
CA TYR A 24 1.23 0.27 -12.00
C TYR A 24 0.06 0.94 -12.73
N THR A 25 -0.12 0.71 -13.99
CA THR A 25 -1.21 1.24 -14.81
C THR A 25 -2.33 0.19 -14.94
N TRP A 26 -3.41 0.19 -14.15
CA TRP A 26 -3.81 1.12 -13.09
C TRP A 26 -4.20 0.34 -11.85
N PHE A 27 -3.24 -0.01 -11.02
CA PHE A 27 -3.41 -0.71 -9.75
C PHE A 27 -2.18 -0.47 -8.85
N TRP A 28 -2.22 -0.94 -7.61
CA TRP A 28 -1.10 -0.90 -6.69
C TRP A 28 -0.58 -2.30 -6.40
N GLY A 29 0.74 -2.49 -6.51
CA GLY A 29 1.43 -3.65 -5.97
C GLY A 29 1.99 -3.34 -4.58
N TYR A 30 1.93 -4.29 -3.67
CA TYR A 30 2.46 -4.18 -2.31
C TYR A 30 3.48 -5.26 -2.03
N GLU A 31 4.56 -4.89 -1.33
CA GLU A 31 5.62 -5.79 -0.90
C GLU A 31 5.86 -5.58 0.61
N TYR A 32 6.13 -6.67 1.33
CA TYR A 32 6.47 -6.67 2.76
C TYR A 32 7.90 -7.20 2.96
N PRO A 33 8.94 -6.34 2.79
CA PRO A 33 10.34 -6.77 2.82
C PRO A 33 10.75 -7.42 4.16
N ASP A 34 10.11 -7.02 5.26
CA ASP A 34 10.40 -7.55 6.60
C ASP A 34 9.73 -8.91 6.86
N HIS A 35 8.94 -9.44 5.89
CA HIS A 35 8.10 -10.62 6.06
C HIS A 35 8.16 -11.57 4.85
N ASP A 36 9.35 -12.16 4.60
CA ASP A 36 9.58 -13.14 3.53
C ASP A 36 9.17 -12.64 2.13
N ASP A 37 9.32 -11.33 1.90
CA ASP A 37 9.01 -10.66 0.62
C ASP A 37 7.60 -11.01 0.08
N ILE A 38 6.60 -11.11 0.98
CA ILE A 38 5.20 -11.28 0.57
C ILE A 38 4.84 -10.16 -0.41
N THR A 39 4.38 -10.53 -1.60
CA THR A 39 4.04 -9.60 -2.68
C THR A 39 2.68 -9.91 -3.26
N PHE A 40 1.84 -8.90 -3.46
CA PHE A 40 0.55 -9.03 -4.12
C PHE A 40 0.10 -7.73 -4.76
N ASP A 41 -0.80 -7.85 -5.72
CA ASP A 41 -1.47 -6.73 -6.36
C ASP A 41 -2.83 -6.45 -5.72
N ALA A 42 -3.23 -5.19 -5.76
CA ALA A 42 -4.52 -4.69 -5.29
C ALA A 42 -5.22 -3.95 -6.43
N VAL A 43 -6.20 -4.60 -7.01
CA VAL A 43 -7.00 -4.10 -8.13
C VAL A 43 -8.37 -3.66 -7.63
N MET A 44 -8.91 -2.58 -8.19
CA MET A 44 -10.24 -2.09 -7.83
C MET A 44 -11.31 -3.15 -8.17
N LEU A 45 -12.22 -3.39 -7.22
CA LEU A 45 -13.38 -4.25 -7.45
C LEU A 45 -14.41 -3.56 -8.34
N GLU A 46 -14.97 -4.33 -9.27
CA GLU A 46 -16.14 -3.90 -10.06
C GLU A 46 -17.39 -3.86 -9.16
N GLU A 47 -18.44 -3.16 -9.62
CA GLU A 47 -19.64 -2.91 -8.79
C GLU A 47 -20.38 -4.20 -8.41
N GLU A 48 -20.34 -5.20 -9.29
CA GLU A 48 -20.94 -6.52 -9.12
C GLU A 48 -20.19 -7.42 -8.13
N GLU A 49 -18.93 -7.11 -7.84
CA GLU A 49 -18.04 -7.87 -6.94
C GLU A 49 -18.08 -7.32 -5.50
N LEU A 50 -18.73 -6.17 -5.30
CA LEU A 50 -18.77 -5.51 -3.99
C LEU A 50 -19.66 -6.27 -3.01
N GLU A 51 -19.14 -6.54 -1.83
CA GLU A 51 -19.91 -7.03 -0.69
C GLU A 51 -20.67 -5.89 0.02
N GLU A 52 -21.67 -6.24 0.83
CA GLU A 52 -22.44 -5.27 1.61
C GLU A 52 -21.51 -4.45 2.55
N GLY A 53 -21.57 -3.14 2.42
CA GLY A 53 -20.76 -2.21 3.22
C GLY A 53 -19.42 -1.83 2.60
N GLN A 54 -19.02 -2.45 1.50
CA GLN A 54 -17.82 -2.02 0.76
C GLN A 54 -18.11 -0.77 -0.08
N PRO A 55 -17.29 0.30 0.06
CA PRO A 55 -17.51 1.52 -0.70
C PRO A 55 -17.10 1.34 -2.17
N ARG A 56 -18.01 1.72 -3.06
CA ARG A 56 -17.78 1.78 -4.50
C ARG A 56 -16.57 2.67 -4.83
N LEU A 57 -15.74 2.27 -5.78
CA LEU A 57 -14.53 2.96 -6.27
C LEU A 57 -13.39 3.09 -5.23
N LEU A 58 -13.54 2.52 -4.06
CA LEU A 58 -12.51 2.55 -3.00
C LEU A 58 -12.09 1.16 -2.54
N SER A 59 -12.83 0.11 -2.92
CA SER A 59 -12.55 -1.26 -2.51
C SER A 59 -11.67 -1.99 -3.54
N THR A 60 -10.79 -2.83 -3.05
CA THR A 60 -9.86 -3.65 -3.84
C THR A 60 -10.05 -5.14 -3.52
N ASP A 61 -9.67 -6.00 -4.45
CA ASP A 61 -9.65 -7.47 -4.30
C ASP A 61 -8.74 -7.89 -3.13
N ASN A 62 -7.52 -7.37 -3.10
CA ASN A 62 -6.61 -7.52 -1.97
C ASN A 62 -6.46 -6.19 -1.23
N VAL A 63 -6.35 -6.26 0.09
CA VAL A 63 -6.17 -5.08 0.95
C VAL A 63 -4.79 -5.05 1.59
N LEU A 64 -4.20 -3.88 1.70
CA LEU A 64 -2.97 -3.67 2.46
C LEU A 64 -3.27 -3.82 3.95
N VAL A 65 -2.75 -4.87 4.59
CA VAL A 65 -3.00 -5.14 6.03
C VAL A 65 -1.84 -4.62 6.86
N LEU A 66 -2.13 -3.78 7.84
CA LEU A 66 -1.11 -3.13 8.67
C LEU A 66 -1.46 -3.26 10.16
N PRO A 67 -0.45 -3.47 11.03
CA PRO A 67 -0.67 -3.47 12.48
C PRO A 67 -0.89 -2.05 12.99
N VAL A 68 -1.82 -1.88 13.95
CA VAL A 68 -1.96 -0.61 14.68
C VAL A 68 -0.83 -0.42 15.70
N LYS A 69 -0.62 0.82 16.14
CA LYS A 69 0.36 1.22 17.16
C LYS A 69 1.82 0.88 16.81
N LYS A 70 2.12 0.86 15.53
CA LYS A 70 3.47 0.69 14.98
C LYS A 70 3.83 1.88 14.11
N ASN A 71 5.11 2.24 14.11
CA ASN A 71 5.68 3.23 13.19
C ASN A 71 5.97 2.54 11.86
N ILE A 72 5.19 2.84 10.86
CA ILE A 72 5.27 2.21 9.55
C ILE A 72 6.05 3.10 8.60
N LYS A 73 7.10 2.56 8.02
CA LYS A 73 7.82 3.14 6.89
C LYS A 73 7.18 2.64 5.61
N MET A 74 6.72 3.54 4.76
CA MET A 74 6.20 3.23 3.45
C MET A 74 7.19 3.68 2.38
N LEU A 75 7.72 2.72 1.63
CA LEU A 75 8.54 2.96 0.44
C LEU A 75 7.59 3.05 -0.77
N ILE A 76 7.76 4.07 -1.60
CA ILE A 76 6.82 4.35 -2.68
C ILE A 76 7.59 4.60 -3.97
N THR A 77 7.25 3.84 -5.00
CA THR A 77 7.81 3.96 -6.35
C THR A 77 6.74 3.63 -7.40
N SER A 78 7.08 3.79 -8.65
CA SER A 78 6.28 3.33 -9.79
C SER A 78 7.07 2.32 -10.61
N ASP A 79 6.36 1.54 -11.42
CA ASP A 79 6.96 0.68 -12.45
C ASP A 79 8.00 1.47 -13.26
N PRO A 80 9.22 0.95 -13.47
CA PRO A 80 10.29 1.66 -14.20
C PRO A 80 9.91 2.09 -15.61
N SER A 81 8.99 1.37 -16.26
CA SER A 81 8.47 1.68 -17.61
C SER A 81 7.12 2.40 -17.57
N GLY A 82 6.59 2.66 -16.38
CA GLY A 82 5.28 3.25 -16.15
C GLY A 82 5.28 4.78 -16.13
N VAL A 83 4.23 5.32 -15.55
CA VAL A 83 4.01 6.75 -15.36
C VAL A 83 4.09 7.13 -13.89
N ILE A 84 4.09 8.42 -13.59
CA ILE A 84 4.01 8.91 -12.20
C ILE A 84 2.61 8.66 -11.67
N HIS A 85 2.54 8.15 -10.43
CA HIS A 85 1.34 8.04 -9.61
C HIS A 85 1.54 8.80 -8.29
N SER A 86 0.54 8.86 -7.43
CA SER A 86 0.71 9.38 -6.07
C SER A 86 -0.10 8.54 -5.09
N TRP A 87 0.58 7.91 -4.15
CA TRP A 87 -0.04 7.14 -3.08
C TRP A 87 -0.56 8.10 -2.01
N SER A 88 -1.88 8.18 -1.87
CA SER A 88 -2.51 9.16 -0.98
C SER A 88 -3.60 8.53 -0.14
N VAL A 89 -3.45 8.63 1.19
CA VAL A 89 -4.45 8.22 2.18
C VAL A 89 -4.69 9.39 3.13
N PRO A 90 -5.68 10.24 2.84
CA PRO A 90 -5.92 11.49 3.56
C PRO A 90 -6.15 11.31 5.06
N SER A 91 -6.84 10.23 5.46
CA SER A 91 -7.11 9.91 6.87
C SER A 91 -5.85 9.57 7.68
N LEU A 92 -4.75 9.20 7.03
CA LEU A 92 -3.43 9.00 7.63
C LEU A 92 -2.51 10.22 7.48
N GLY A 93 -2.98 11.28 6.81
CA GLY A 93 -2.19 12.48 6.53
C GLY A 93 -1.06 12.24 5.53
N VAL A 94 -1.16 11.21 4.69
CA VAL A 94 -0.11 10.81 3.75
C VAL A 94 -0.51 11.16 2.32
N LYS A 95 0.40 11.79 1.60
CA LYS A 95 0.43 11.91 0.15
C LYS A 95 1.88 11.92 -0.31
N MET A 96 2.27 10.95 -1.15
CA MET A 96 3.63 10.81 -1.66
C MET A 96 3.61 10.31 -3.09
N ASP A 97 4.35 10.99 -3.97
CA ASP A 97 4.42 10.64 -5.37
C ASP A 97 5.22 9.34 -5.58
N ALA A 98 4.68 8.47 -6.45
CA ALA A 98 5.30 7.27 -6.92
C ALA A 98 5.94 7.57 -8.30
N ILE A 99 7.26 7.70 -8.32
CA ILE A 99 8.01 8.16 -9.51
C ILE A 99 8.85 7.01 -10.06
N PRO A 100 8.78 6.71 -11.37
CA PRO A 100 9.63 5.71 -12.00
C PRO A 100 11.12 5.97 -11.75
N GLY A 101 11.86 4.95 -11.31
CA GLY A 101 13.29 5.05 -11.04
C GLY A 101 13.67 5.80 -9.75
N ARG A 102 12.70 6.23 -8.96
CA ARG A 102 12.92 6.87 -7.66
C ARG A 102 12.16 6.14 -6.55
N LEU A 103 12.84 5.84 -5.46
CA LEU A 103 12.24 5.30 -4.25
C LEU A 103 12.02 6.43 -3.25
N ASN A 104 10.78 6.88 -3.12
CA ASN A 104 10.36 7.83 -2.10
C ASN A 104 10.00 7.10 -0.81
N GLU A 105 10.06 7.79 0.30
CA GLU A 105 9.66 7.24 1.59
C GLU A 105 8.77 8.21 2.36
N THR A 106 7.81 7.65 3.06
CA THR A 106 6.97 8.37 4.01
C THR A 106 6.71 7.50 5.22
N TYR A 107 6.18 8.09 6.27
CA TYR A 107 6.03 7.44 7.56
C TYR A 107 4.68 7.81 8.14
N PHE A 108 4.05 6.87 8.80
CA PHE A 108 2.79 7.11 9.50
C PHE A 108 2.58 6.12 10.64
N TYR A 109 1.63 6.45 11.48
CA TYR A 109 1.23 5.67 12.64
C TYR A 109 -0.29 5.54 12.66
N ILE A 110 -0.80 4.33 12.82
CA ILE A 110 -2.24 4.06 12.87
C ILE A 110 -2.64 3.74 14.30
N GLU A 111 -3.49 4.57 14.89
CA GLU A 111 -3.89 4.39 16.29
C GLU A 111 -5.01 3.36 16.48
N LYS A 112 -5.96 3.29 15.55
CA LYS A 112 -7.20 2.52 15.69
C LYS A 112 -7.34 1.48 14.58
N PRO A 113 -7.79 0.25 14.93
CA PRO A 113 -8.17 -0.73 13.91
C PRO A 113 -9.35 -0.21 13.06
N GLY A 114 -9.40 -0.64 11.81
CA GLY A 114 -10.48 -0.28 10.88
C GLY A 114 -10.00 -0.24 9.43
N MET A 115 -10.92 0.14 8.55
CA MET A 115 -10.63 0.35 7.13
C MET A 115 -10.25 1.82 6.90
N TYR A 116 -9.20 2.01 6.11
CA TYR A 116 -8.71 3.31 5.65
C TYR A 116 -8.63 3.29 4.14
N TYR A 117 -9.07 4.36 3.51
CA TYR A 117 -9.15 4.43 2.06
C TYR A 117 -8.36 5.61 1.51
N GLY A 118 -7.83 5.40 0.33
CA GLY A 118 -7.12 6.40 -0.44
C GLY A 118 -7.32 6.20 -1.95
N GLN A 119 -6.73 7.09 -2.71
CA GLN A 119 -6.77 7.04 -4.17
C GLN A 119 -5.45 7.56 -4.75
N CYS A 120 -5.15 7.15 -5.99
CA CYS A 120 -4.09 7.79 -6.76
C CYS A 120 -4.37 9.29 -6.88
N SER A 121 -3.37 10.12 -6.57
CA SER A 121 -3.50 11.58 -6.49
C SER A 121 -2.53 12.32 -7.42
N GLU A 122 -2.02 11.65 -8.47
CA GLU A 122 -1.30 12.24 -9.60
C GLU A 122 -1.87 11.69 -10.90
N LEU A 123 -2.19 12.57 -11.86
CA LEU A 123 -2.81 12.20 -13.11
C LEU A 123 -1.92 11.21 -13.89
N CYS A 124 -2.39 9.98 -14.04
CA CYS A 124 -1.62 8.86 -14.60
C CYS A 124 -2.28 8.20 -15.83
N GLY A 125 -3.32 8.82 -16.42
CA GLY A 125 -3.99 8.34 -17.62
C GLY A 125 -5.46 7.96 -17.40
N PRO A 126 -6.09 7.20 -18.31
CA PRO A 126 -7.53 6.90 -18.28
C PRO A 126 -8.02 6.21 -17.03
N GLY A 127 -7.20 5.33 -16.43
CA GLY A 127 -7.51 4.60 -15.20
C GLY A 127 -7.17 5.34 -13.91
N HIS A 128 -6.80 6.63 -13.96
CA HIS A 128 -6.39 7.40 -12.79
C HIS A 128 -7.39 7.37 -11.63
N GLY A 129 -8.68 7.44 -11.92
CA GLY A 129 -9.75 7.38 -10.90
C GLY A 129 -10.13 5.98 -10.45
N PHE A 130 -9.49 4.95 -11.01
CA PHE A 130 -9.86 3.54 -10.85
C PHE A 130 -8.72 2.68 -10.26
N MET A 131 -7.84 3.28 -9.48
CA MET A 131 -6.78 2.60 -8.73
C MET A 131 -6.77 3.08 -7.27
N PRO A 132 -7.74 2.62 -6.50
CA PRO A 132 -7.87 2.98 -5.10
C PRO A 132 -6.82 2.30 -4.22
N ILE A 133 -6.76 2.78 -2.97
CA ILE A 133 -5.94 2.23 -1.90
C ILE A 133 -6.88 1.79 -0.79
N SER A 134 -6.89 0.50 -0.45
CA SER A 134 -7.62 -0.06 0.67
C SER A 134 -6.66 -0.57 1.72
N ILE A 135 -6.75 -0.07 2.95
CA ILE A 135 -5.92 -0.48 4.07
C ILE A 135 -6.80 -1.04 5.17
N LYS A 136 -6.47 -2.22 5.67
CA LYS A 136 -7.06 -2.83 6.85
C LYS A 136 -6.07 -2.76 8.02
N ALA A 137 -6.30 -1.83 8.93
CA ALA A 137 -5.54 -1.74 10.17
C ALA A 137 -6.08 -2.75 11.19
N VAL A 138 -5.21 -3.57 11.76
CA VAL A 138 -5.57 -4.67 12.65
C VAL A 138 -4.70 -4.68 13.90
N THR A 139 -5.10 -5.48 14.92
CA THR A 139 -4.24 -5.71 16.08
C THR A 139 -2.96 -6.47 15.69
N GLU A 140 -1.95 -6.45 16.54
CA GLU A 140 -0.70 -7.18 16.29
C GLU A 140 -0.93 -8.70 16.21
N GLU A 141 -1.88 -9.23 17.01
CA GLU A 141 -2.28 -10.63 16.99
C GLU A 141 -2.97 -11.01 15.67
N ASP A 142 -3.92 -10.19 15.21
CA ASP A 142 -4.60 -10.42 13.93
C ASP A 142 -3.63 -10.25 12.74
N PHE A 143 -2.67 -9.35 12.84
CA PHE A 143 -1.63 -9.19 11.84
C PHE A 143 -0.75 -10.44 11.73
N ALA A 144 -0.37 -11.05 12.84
CA ALA A 144 0.39 -12.31 12.84
C ALA A 144 -0.42 -13.48 12.21
N ILE A 145 -1.73 -13.53 12.46
CA ILE A 145 -2.63 -14.49 11.80
C ILE A 145 -2.67 -14.25 10.29
N TRP A 146 -2.85 -13.00 9.88
CA TRP A 146 -2.87 -12.62 8.47
C TRP A 146 -1.54 -12.95 7.78
N LEU A 147 -0.39 -12.69 8.39
CA LEU A 147 0.92 -13.04 7.82
C LEU A 147 1.04 -14.54 7.51
N ASN A 148 0.53 -15.40 8.40
CA ASN A 148 0.54 -16.85 8.17
C ASN A 148 -0.37 -17.27 7.00
N TYR A 149 -1.48 -16.56 6.79
CA TYR A 149 -2.34 -16.73 5.63
C TYR A 149 -1.65 -16.22 4.36
N ALA A 150 -1.12 -15.00 4.38
CA ALA A 150 -0.49 -14.33 3.25
C ALA A 150 0.72 -15.09 2.71
N LYS A 151 1.53 -15.69 3.58
CA LYS A 151 2.64 -16.58 3.18
C LYS A 151 2.20 -17.79 2.37
N LYS A 152 1.00 -18.31 2.62
CA LYS A 152 0.47 -19.46 1.88
C LYS A 152 -0.19 -19.04 0.57
N GLU A 153 -0.93 -17.95 0.61
CA GLU A 153 -1.70 -17.47 -0.52
C GLU A 153 -0.83 -16.82 -1.60
N PHE A 154 0.11 -15.97 -1.18
CA PHE A 154 0.91 -15.18 -2.12
C PHE A 154 2.27 -15.83 -2.46
N ALA A 155 2.79 -16.78 -1.66
CA ALA A 155 4.00 -17.52 -2.00
C ALA A 155 3.82 -18.46 -3.19
N SER A 156 2.62 -19.00 -3.40
CA SER A 156 2.32 -19.88 -4.54
C SER A 156 2.29 -19.13 -5.89
N ASN A 157 2.20 -17.81 -5.90
CA ASN A 157 2.21 -16.99 -7.11
C ASN A 157 3.61 -16.63 -7.60
N ASN A 158 4.65 -16.76 -6.77
CA ASN A 158 6.03 -16.47 -7.20
C ASN A 158 6.62 -17.50 -8.18
N ASP A 159 6.11 -18.73 -8.19
CA ASP A 159 6.54 -19.75 -9.17
C ASP A 159 6.06 -19.46 -10.62
N SER A 160 5.14 -18.53 -10.80
CA SER A 160 4.61 -18.17 -12.13
C SER A 160 5.34 -17.00 -12.82
N MET A 161 6.23 -16.29 -12.15
CA MET A 161 6.98 -15.18 -12.75
C MET A 161 8.22 -15.62 -13.55
N ASP A 162 8.65 -16.88 -13.45
CA ASP A 162 9.80 -17.40 -14.21
C ASP A 162 9.53 -17.66 -15.70
N TYR A 163 8.32 -17.46 -16.19
CA TYR A 163 7.95 -17.72 -17.60
C TYR A 163 8.03 -16.51 -18.54
N VAL A 164 8.39 -15.32 -18.07
CA VAL A 164 8.43 -14.09 -18.91
C VAL A 164 9.84 -13.68 -19.34
N GLN A 165 10.87 -14.49 -19.01
CA GLN A 165 12.25 -14.24 -19.48
C GLN A 165 12.75 -15.35 -20.42
N LYS A 166 12.03 -15.60 -21.51
CA LYS A 166 12.60 -16.32 -22.67
C LYS A 166 12.18 -15.70 -23.98
#